data_854ff1ea8bf0943a052d40d4ba8cf33e
#
_entry.id   854ff1ea8bf0943a052d40d4ba8cf33e
#
_cell.length_a   1.000
_cell.length_b   1.000
_cell.length_c   1.000
_cell.angle_alpha   90.00
_cell.angle_beta   90.00
_cell.angle_gamma   90.00
#
_symmetry.space_group_name_H-M   'P 1'
#
loop_
_entity.id
_entity.type
_entity.pdbx_description
1 polymer ?
#
loop_
_entity_poly.entity_id
_entity_poly.type
_entity_poly.pdbx_seq_one_letter_code
_entity_poly.pdbx_strand_id
1 'polypeptide(L)'
;MRQTSKTRRTIGIRGQLMGFLCFICFLLVGLFWFLSTQLLEPLYTTHIQKQLTEQAEAIVARMDEAIGKGETLSYWAFGSRLYVNNTFFNALRDDIFELGGMSSFCIDISDTTLRQIFKVDNLSYCNLHRTRPTDTADEQTAYTTARAMRQLCRESGGEVVRKINPPTPSGSVQLMVGRMTSDGNYTVLVTTSLMHVAEAGKVLSTVLPLAAALIFAFSMSAAWLFSEWFTKPLRALSGAAQQVAQ
;
A
#
# COMPACT_ATOMS: atom_id res chain seq x y z
N MET A 1 49.34 -8.09 -48.56
CA MET A 1 48.35 -8.58 -47.58
C MET A 1 48.94 -8.43 -46.18
N ARG A 2 48.47 -7.44 -45.43
CA ARG A 2 48.93 -7.19 -44.05
C ARG A 2 47.91 -7.79 -43.09
N GLN A 3 48.24 -8.92 -42.49
CA GLN A 3 47.44 -9.52 -41.44
C GLN A 3 47.54 -8.66 -40.16
N THR A 4 46.46 -8.00 -39.80
CA THR A 4 46.32 -7.33 -38.51
C THR A 4 46.06 -8.38 -37.44
N SER A 5 47.11 -8.79 -36.73
CA SER A 5 47.03 -9.59 -35.53
C SER A 5 46.22 -8.86 -34.45
N LYS A 6 45.01 -9.31 -34.25
CA LYS A 6 44.09 -8.82 -33.18
C LYS A 6 44.62 -9.43 -31.86
N THR A 7 45.50 -8.68 -31.18
CA THR A 7 45.96 -9.04 -29.82
C THR A 7 44.74 -9.10 -28.88
N ARG A 8 44.27 -10.32 -28.60
CA ARG A 8 43.33 -10.56 -27.50
C ARG A 8 44.04 -10.13 -26.21
N ARG A 9 43.68 -8.99 -25.66
CA ARG A 9 44.03 -8.58 -24.29
C ARG A 9 43.44 -9.64 -23.34
N THR A 10 44.23 -10.56 -22.85
CA THR A 10 43.89 -11.47 -21.80
C THR A 10 43.70 -10.64 -20.52
N ILE A 11 42.44 -10.45 -20.11
CA ILE A 11 42.10 -9.81 -18.85
C ILE A 11 42.74 -10.67 -17.74
N GLY A 12 43.71 -10.09 -17.03
CA GLY A 12 44.35 -10.82 -15.93
C GLY A 12 43.36 -11.26 -14.85
N ILE A 13 43.69 -12.28 -14.10
CA ILE A 13 42.87 -12.87 -13.00
C ILE A 13 42.28 -11.79 -12.11
N ARG A 14 43.01 -10.70 -11.86
CA ARG A 14 42.54 -9.52 -11.10
C ARG A 14 41.34 -8.84 -11.76
N GLY A 15 41.38 -8.66 -13.09
CA GLY A 15 40.28 -8.02 -13.82
C GLY A 15 39.04 -8.92 -13.89
N GLN A 16 39.21 -10.22 -13.98
CA GLN A 16 38.11 -11.19 -13.94
C GLN A 16 37.44 -11.24 -12.57
N LEU A 17 38.20 -11.24 -11.48
CA LEU A 17 37.67 -11.21 -10.12
C LEU A 17 36.92 -9.91 -9.83
N MET A 18 37.49 -8.78 -10.24
CA MET A 18 36.83 -7.49 -10.10
C MET A 18 35.54 -7.40 -10.91
N GLY A 19 35.56 -7.89 -12.16
CA GLY A 19 34.37 -7.93 -13.02
C GLY A 19 33.25 -8.79 -12.41
N PHE A 20 33.59 -9.93 -11.83
CA PHE A 20 32.64 -10.82 -11.18
C PHE A 20 32.02 -10.18 -9.92
N LEU A 21 32.84 -9.56 -9.06
CA LEU A 21 32.33 -8.85 -7.88
C LEU A 21 31.44 -7.66 -8.27
N CYS A 22 31.82 -6.85 -9.25
CA CYS A 22 31.00 -5.77 -9.75
C CYS A 22 29.67 -6.27 -10.32
N PHE A 23 29.68 -7.38 -11.05
CA PHE A 23 28.48 -8.00 -11.61
C PHE A 23 27.52 -8.46 -10.50
N ILE A 24 28.03 -9.13 -9.45
CA ILE A 24 27.21 -9.53 -8.30
C ILE A 24 26.62 -8.32 -7.59
N CYS A 25 27.40 -7.28 -7.31
CA CYS A 25 26.90 -6.06 -6.68
C CYS A 25 25.81 -5.40 -7.51
N PHE A 26 26.00 -5.29 -8.84
CA PHE A 26 25.00 -4.75 -9.74
C PHE A 26 23.71 -5.56 -9.74
N LEU A 27 23.83 -6.89 -9.74
CA LEU A 27 22.70 -7.81 -9.70
C LEU A 27 21.91 -7.66 -8.39
N LEU A 28 22.60 -7.62 -7.24
CA LEU A 28 21.96 -7.46 -5.93
C LEU A 28 21.23 -6.10 -5.80
N VAL A 29 21.88 -5.01 -6.23
CA VAL A 29 21.27 -3.68 -6.22
C VAL A 29 20.07 -3.62 -7.16
N GLY A 30 20.19 -4.18 -8.37
CA GLY A 30 19.08 -4.25 -9.33
C GLY A 30 17.93 -5.11 -8.82
N LEU A 31 18.21 -6.24 -8.20
CA LEU A 31 17.20 -7.10 -7.58
C LEU A 31 16.47 -6.36 -6.44
N PHE A 32 17.22 -5.73 -5.55
CA PHE A 32 16.65 -4.96 -4.45
C PHE A 32 15.77 -3.81 -4.96
N TRP A 33 16.23 -3.06 -5.96
CA TRP A 33 15.45 -2.00 -6.59
C TRP A 33 14.17 -2.55 -7.22
N PHE A 34 14.26 -3.65 -7.97
CA PHE A 34 13.10 -4.30 -8.59
C PHE A 34 12.08 -4.76 -7.53
N LEU A 35 12.53 -5.44 -6.48
CA LEU A 35 11.67 -5.91 -5.39
C LEU A 35 10.99 -4.72 -4.68
N SER A 36 11.73 -3.67 -4.39
CA SER A 36 11.19 -2.49 -3.70
C SER A 36 10.15 -1.74 -4.52
N THR A 37 10.35 -1.63 -5.85
CA THR A 37 9.41 -0.88 -6.71
C THR A 37 8.20 -1.70 -7.14
N GLN A 38 8.34 -3.01 -7.33
CA GLN A 38 7.27 -3.85 -7.86
C GLN A 38 6.45 -4.58 -6.79
N LEU A 39 7.04 -4.87 -5.63
CA LEU A 39 6.37 -5.66 -4.58
C LEU A 39 5.82 -4.82 -3.45
N LEU A 40 6.36 -3.62 -3.18
CA LEU A 40 5.97 -2.83 -2.03
C LEU A 40 4.50 -2.38 -2.13
N GLU A 41 4.09 -1.86 -3.28
CA GLU A 41 2.72 -1.35 -3.47
C GLU A 41 1.65 -2.46 -3.34
N PRO A 42 1.75 -3.62 -4.03
CA PRO A 42 0.74 -4.66 -3.90
C PRO A 42 0.72 -5.29 -2.50
N LEU A 43 1.88 -5.53 -1.88
CA LEU A 43 1.94 -6.08 -0.52
C LEU A 43 1.29 -5.14 0.49
N TYR A 44 1.59 -3.85 0.41
CA TYR A 44 0.98 -2.86 1.29
C TYR A 44 -0.53 -2.74 1.07
N THR A 45 -0.97 -2.69 -0.18
CA THR A 45 -2.40 -2.64 -0.52
C THR A 45 -3.14 -3.85 0.03
N THR A 46 -2.56 -5.05 -0.09
CA THR A 46 -3.15 -6.28 0.46
C THR A 46 -3.21 -6.25 1.99
N HIS A 47 -2.16 -5.74 2.64
CA HIS A 47 -2.16 -5.60 4.10
C HIS A 47 -3.25 -4.63 4.58
N ILE A 48 -3.37 -3.46 3.96
CA ILE A 48 -4.42 -2.48 4.27
C ILE A 48 -5.81 -3.05 3.97
N GLN A 49 -5.97 -3.75 2.86
CA GLN A 49 -7.24 -4.41 2.54
C GLN A 49 -7.66 -5.37 3.65
N LYS A 50 -6.73 -6.19 4.14
CA LYS A 50 -6.99 -7.13 5.23
C LYS A 50 -7.43 -6.39 6.51
N GLN A 51 -6.72 -5.34 6.89
CA GLN A 51 -7.07 -4.52 8.06
C GLN A 51 -8.46 -3.88 7.92
N LEU A 52 -8.78 -3.30 6.75
CA LEU A 52 -10.11 -2.72 6.51
C LEU A 52 -11.22 -3.79 6.56
N THR A 53 -10.93 -4.98 6.05
CA THR A 53 -11.87 -6.11 6.10
C THR A 53 -12.15 -6.53 7.53
N GLU A 54 -11.11 -6.73 8.34
CA GLU A 54 -11.24 -7.07 9.75
C GLU A 54 -12.03 -6.01 10.54
N GLN A 55 -11.79 -4.73 10.26
CA GLN A 55 -12.57 -3.63 10.87
C GLN A 55 -14.02 -3.63 10.42
N ALA A 56 -14.29 -3.78 9.13
CA ALA A 56 -15.66 -3.82 8.62
C ALA A 56 -16.44 -5.00 9.23
N GLU A 57 -15.81 -6.15 9.33
CA GLU A 57 -16.39 -7.36 9.94
C GLU A 57 -16.65 -7.18 11.44
N ALA A 58 -15.72 -6.55 12.17
CA ALA A 58 -15.92 -6.24 13.59
C ALA A 58 -17.11 -5.29 13.82
N ILE A 59 -17.26 -4.26 12.97
CA ILE A 59 -18.39 -3.33 13.02
C ILE A 59 -19.70 -4.08 12.74
N VAL A 60 -19.75 -4.90 11.69
CA VAL A 60 -20.92 -5.68 11.33
C VAL A 60 -21.27 -6.66 12.45
N ALA A 61 -20.30 -7.36 13.03
CA ALA A 61 -20.56 -8.28 14.15
C ALA A 61 -21.16 -7.58 15.37
N ARG A 62 -20.72 -6.37 15.69
CA ARG A 62 -21.31 -5.55 16.77
C ARG A 62 -22.74 -5.13 16.44
N MET A 63 -23.01 -4.75 15.19
CA MET A 63 -24.36 -4.41 14.75
C MET A 63 -25.28 -5.62 14.78
N ASP A 64 -24.81 -6.77 14.28
CA ASP A 64 -25.57 -8.04 14.29
C ASP A 64 -25.87 -8.52 15.73
N GLU A 65 -24.93 -8.35 16.66
CA GLU A 65 -25.15 -8.64 18.07
C GLU A 65 -26.26 -7.76 18.68
N ALA A 66 -26.25 -6.46 18.40
CA ALA A 66 -27.28 -5.53 18.88
C ALA A 66 -28.66 -5.88 18.29
N ILE A 67 -28.71 -6.14 16.97
CA ILE A 67 -29.92 -6.56 16.27
C ILE A 67 -30.45 -7.89 16.87
N GLY A 68 -29.56 -8.84 17.12
CA GLY A 68 -29.91 -10.13 17.76
C GLY A 68 -30.46 -10.00 19.16
N LYS A 69 -30.09 -8.95 19.89
CA LYS A 69 -30.66 -8.57 21.20
C LYS A 69 -32.00 -7.82 21.10
N GLY A 70 -32.47 -7.56 19.88
CA GLY A 70 -33.72 -6.83 19.62
C GLY A 70 -33.56 -5.31 19.64
N GLU A 71 -32.34 -4.79 19.60
CA GLU A 71 -32.12 -3.35 19.50
C GLU A 71 -32.45 -2.85 18.10
N THR A 72 -33.21 -1.77 18.02
CA THR A 72 -33.48 -1.07 16.77
C THR A 72 -32.39 -0.03 16.55
N LEU A 73 -31.58 -0.19 15.51
CA LEU A 73 -30.48 0.73 15.20
C LEU A 73 -30.96 2.00 14.48
N SER A 74 -31.94 1.85 13.59
CA SER A 74 -32.62 2.98 12.95
C SER A 74 -34.02 2.59 12.49
N TYR A 75 -34.92 3.57 12.41
CA TYR A 75 -36.27 3.37 11.86
C TYR A 75 -36.80 4.65 11.21
N TRP A 76 -37.70 4.46 10.28
CA TRP A 76 -38.42 5.56 9.61
C TRP A 76 -39.75 5.79 10.29
N ALA A 77 -39.96 7.03 10.77
CA ALA A 77 -41.24 7.45 11.29
C ALA A 77 -41.94 8.42 10.32
N PHE A 78 -43.23 8.25 10.16
CA PHE A 78 -44.10 9.09 9.33
C PHE A 78 -43.61 9.25 7.86
N GLY A 79 -42.89 8.24 7.35
CA GLY A 79 -42.43 8.19 5.96
C GLY A 79 -41.29 9.16 5.56
N SER A 80 -40.87 10.07 6.45
CA SER A 80 -39.89 11.11 6.09
C SER A 80 -38.82 11.36 7.14
N ARG A 81 -39.02 10.91 8.37
CA ARG A 81 -38.09 11.17 9.48
C ARG A 81 -37.33 9.90 9.86
N LEU A 82 -36.02 9.96 9.68
CA LEU A 82 -35.12 8.89 10.12
C LEU A 82 -34.72 9.13 11.58
N TYR A 83 -34.96 8.14 12.43
CA TYR A 83 -34.47 8.06 13.79
C TYR A 83 -33.31 7.08 13.87
N VAL A 84 -32.25 7.47 14.55
CA VAL A 84 -31.02 6.69 14.70
C VAL A 84 -30.76 6.48 16.18
N ASN A 85 -30.37 5.28 16.58
CA ASN A 85 -29.96 4.96 17.94
C ASN A 85 -28.58 5.58 18.23
N ASN A 86 -28.58 6.85 18.61
CA ASN A 86 -27.34 7.59 18.87
C ASN A 86 -26.52 7.00 20.01
N THR A 87 -27.16 6.34 21.00
CA THR A 87 -26.45 5.69 22.12
C THR A 87 -25.60 4.55 21.61
N PHE A 88 -26.18 3.68 20.79
CA PHE A 88 -25.46 2.56 20.15
C PHE A 88 -24.31 3.06 19.26
N PHE A 89 -24.60 4.01 18.38
CA PHE A 89 -23.58 4.50 17.43
C PHE A 89 -22.47 5.31 18.10
N ASN A 90 -22.73 5.99 19.21
CA ASN A 90 -21.68 6.64 19.99
C ASN A 90 -20.78 5.62 20.67
N ALA A 91 -21.35 4.57 21.30
CA ALA A 91 -20.56 3.46 21.87
C ALA A 91 -19.75 2.75 20.79
N LEU A 92 -20.36 2.44 19.65
CA LEU A 92 -19.65 1.85 18.50
C LEU A 92 -18.47 2.71 18.03
N ARG A 93 -18.65 4.04 18.00
CA ARG A 93 -17.56 4.95 17.63
C ARG A 93 -16.41 4.88 18.63
N ASP A 94 -16.71 4.89 19.91
CA ASP A 94 -15.70 4.85 20.97
C ASP A 94 -14.95 3.51 20.94
N ASP A 95 -15.66 2.38 20.78
CA ASP A 95 -15.06 1.06 20.57
C ASP A 95 -14.12 1.04 19.33
N ILE A 96 -14.52 1.64 18.23
CA ILE A 96 -13.70 1.71 17.00
C ILE A 96 -12.42 2.50 17.23
N PHE A 97 -12.47 3.60 17.97
CA PHE A 97 -11.27 4.39 18.29
C PHE A 97 -10.33 3.67 19.26
N GLU A 98 -10.86 2.86 20.17
CA GLU A 98 -10.05 2.03 21.09
C GLU A 98 -9.38 0.85 20.36
N LEU A 99 -10.10 0.20 19.44
CA LEU A 99 -9.60 -0.91 18.63
C LEU A 99 -8.67 -0.46 17.49
N GLY A 100 -8.66 0.83 17.19
CA GLY A 100 -8.11 1.37 15.98
C GLY A 100 -6.60 1.50 15.93
N GLY A 101 -5.93 0.45 15.51
CA GLY A 101 -4.55 0.53 15.01
C GLY A 101 -4.38 1.36 13.74
N MET A 102 -5.45 1.90 13.15
CA MET A 102 -5.43 2.75 11.96
C MET A 102 -5.74 4.21 12.34
N SER A 103 -4.79 5.09 12.10
CA SER A 103 -4.90 6.52 12.42
C SER A 103 -5.73 7.35 11.42
N SER A 104 -6.05 6.80 10.25
CA SER A 104 -6.67 7.53 9.14
C SER A 104 -7.66 6.65 8.37
N PHE A 105 -8.93 6.71 8.77
CA PHE A 105 -10.01 5.97 8.11
C PHE A 105 -11.32 6.75 8.12
N CYS A 106 -12.24 6.40 7.23
CA CYS A 106 -13.64 6.81 7.31
C CYS A 106 -14.56 5.60 7.36
N ILE A 107 -15.64 5.72 8.10
CA ILE A 107 -16.71 4.74 8.16
C ILE A 107 -18.00 5.41 7.71
N ASP A 108 -18.72 4.72 6.86
CA ASP A 108 -20.03 5.11 6.37
C ASP A 108 -20.99 3.93 6.57
N ILE A 109 -22.02 4.13 7.36
CA ILE A 109 -23.07 3.14 7.58
C ILE A 109 -24.37 3.70 6.97
N SER A 110 -24.99 2.90 6.12
CA SER A 110 -26.21 3.26 5.41
C SER A 110 -27.30 2.19 5.56
N ASP A 111 -28.54 2.61 5.41
CA ASP A 111 -29.73 1.75 5.45
C ASP A 111 -30.07 1.17 4.07
N THR A 112 -31.21 0.47 4.00
CA THR A 112 -31.75 -0.11 2.75
C THR A 112 -32.06 0.93 1.68
N THR A 113 -32.30 2.18 2.05
CA THR A 113 -32.59 3.29 1.12
C THR A 113 -31.32 3.98 0.59
N LEU A 114 -30.14 3.43 0.90
CA LEU A 114 -28.82 3.99 0.59
C LEU A 114 -28.58 5.33 1.30
N ARG A 115 -29.30 5.60 2.37
CA ARG A 115 -29.15 6.83 3.15
C ARG A 115 -28.14 6.59 4.27
N GLN A 116 -27.21 7.51 4.42
CA GLN A 116 -26.24 7.49 5.50
C GLN A 116 -26.95 7.70 6.85
N ILE A 117 -26.75 6.77 7.76
CA ILE A 117 -27.28 6.81 9.13
C ILE A 117 -26.21 7.17 10.15
N PHE A 118 -24.97 6.77 9.88
CA PHE A 118 -23.86 7.05 10.77
C PHE A 118 -22.57 7.26 9.97
N LYS A 119 -21.69 8.09 10.47
CA LYS A 119 -20.38 8.34 9.90
C LYS A 119 -19.32 8.56 10.97
N VAL A 120 -18.12 8.06 10.68
CA VAL A 120 -16.90 8.46 11.38
C VAL A 120 -15.93 8.97 10.33
N ASP A 121 -15.33 10.13 10.59
CA ASP A 121 -14.40 10.77 9.67
C ASP A 121 -13.12 11.12 10.42
N ASN A 122 -12.10 10.36 10.16
CA ASN A 122 -10.74 10.58 10.67
C ASN A 122 -9.73 10.77 9.52
N LEU A 123 -10.25 11.05 8.32
CA LEU A 123 -9.45 11.42 7.14
C LEU A 123 -9.61 12.92 6.89
N SER A 124 -8.55 13.55 6.40
CA SER A 124 -8.60 14.95 5.95
C SER A 124 -9.67 15.18 4.86
N TYR A 125 -9.96 14.14 4.09
CA TYR A 125 -11.03 14.13 3.08
C TYR A 125 -11.52 12.71 2.86
N CYS A 126 -12.84 12.50 3.04
CA CYS A 126 -13.48 11.20 2.77
C CYS A 126 -14.42 11.30 1.56
N ASN A 127 -14.17 10.50 0.54
CA ASN A 127 -14.97 10.47 -0.69
C ASN A 127 -16.39 9.94 -0.49
N LEU A 128 -16.68 9.33 0.67
CA LEU A 128 -17.98 8.72 0.96
C LEU A 128 -18.89 9.58 1.84
N HIS A 129 -18.37 10.65 2.46
CA HIS A 129 -19.15 11.44 3.43
C HIS A 129 -20.04 12.53 2.83
N ARG A 130 -20.28 12.50 1.53
CA ARG A 130 -21.22 13.42 0.88
C ARG A 130 -22.63 12.83 0.89
N THR A 131 -23.53 13.48 1.62
CA THR A 131 -24.91 13.01 1.81
C THR A 131 -25.92 13.69 0.91
N ARG A 132 -25.58 14.87 0.38
CA ARG A 132 -26.47 15.66 -0.47
C ARG A 132 -25.72 16.15 -1.71
N PRO A 133 -26.43 16.20 -2.87
CA PRO A 133 -25.91 16.93 -4.03
C PRO A 133 -25.77 18.40 -3.68
N THR A 134 -24.70 19.02 -4.13
CA THR A 134 -24.44 20.44 -4.00
C THR A 134 -24.26 21.05 -5.38
N ASP A 135 -24.17 22.38 -5.45
CA ASP A 135 -24.03 23.10 -6.72
C ASP A 135 -22.65 22.93 -7.38
N THR A 136 -21.66 22.38 -6.68
CA THR A 136 -20.34 22.14 -7.24
C THR A 136 -20.25 20.78 -7.93
N ALA A 137 -19.61 20.73 -9.11
CA ALA A 137 -19.44 19.50 -9.89
C ALA A 137 -18.68 18.41 -9.10
N ASP A 138 -17.68 18.80 -8.31
CA ASP A 138 -16.87 17.88 -7.51
C ASP A 138 -17.68 17.25 -6.38
N GLU A 139 -18.50 18.03 -5.70
CA GLU A 139 -19.37 17.54 -4.63
C GLU A 139 -20.49 16.65 -5.17
N GLN A 140 -21.04 16.99 -6.33
CA GLN A 140 -21.98 16.13 -7.04
C GLN A 140 -21.36 14.78 -7.40
N THR A 141 -20.12 14.79 -7.87
CA THR A 141 -19.36 13.56 -8.19
C THR A 141 -19.12 12.73 -6.94
N ALA A 142 -18.73 13.34 -5.82
CA ALA A 142 -18.54 12.64 -4.55
C ALA A 142 -19.85 12.02 -4.03
N TYR A 143 -20.97 12.74 -4.14
CA TYR A 143 -22.28 12.23 -3.76
C TYR A 143 -22.71 11.02 -4.60
N THR A 144 -22.57 11.10 -5.92
CA THR A 144 -22.93 10.00 -6.83
C THR A 144 -22.02 8.79 -6.61
N THR A 145 -20.73 9.01 -6.35
CA THR A 145 -19.77 7.96 -6.02
C THR A 145 -20.16 7.24 -4.73
N ALA A 146 -20.45 7.97 -3.66
CA ALA A 146 -20.87 7.39 -2.39
C ALA A 146 -22.13 6.53 -2.53
N ARG A 147 -23.14 7.04 -3.25
CA ARG A 147 -24.37 6.30 -3.52
C ARG A 147 -24.12 5.04 -4.36
N ALA A 148 -23.31 5.15 -5.41
CA ALA A 148 -22.94 4.03 -6.25
C ALA A 148 -22.18 2.94 -5.47
N MET A 149 -21.31 3.33 -4.54
CA MET A 149 -20.57 2.37 -3.71
C MET A 149 -21.48 1.63 -2.73
N ARG A 150 -22.44 2.32 -2.10
CA ARG A 150 -23.45 1.69 -1.24
C ARG A 150 -24.32 0.70 -2.04
N GLN A 151 -24.75 1.10 -3.21
CA GLN A 151 -25.52 0.25 -4.10
C GLN A 151 -24.73 -0.96 -4.57
N LEU A 152 -23.47 -0.77 -4.98
CA LEU A 152 -22.58 -1.86 -5.39
C LEU A 152 -22.38 -2.88 -4.26
N CYS A 153 -22.20 -2.43 -3.02
CA CYS A 153 -22.05 -3.31 -1.87
C CYS A 153 -23.30 -4.18 -1.67
N ARG A 154 -24.48 -3.61 -1.81
CA ARG A 154 -25.74 -4.37 -1.70
C ARG A 154 -25.93 -5.37 -2.84
N GLU A 155 -25.68 -4.95 -4.09
CA GLU A 155 -25.79 -5.81 -5.26
C GLU A 155 -24.78 -6.98 -5.25
N SER A 156 -23.62 -6.77 -4.60
CA SER A 156 -22.57 -7.79 -4.45
C SER A 156 -22.83 -8.78 -3.29
N GLY A 157 -23.99 -8.72 -2.64
CA GLY A 157 -24.29 -9.59 -1.49
C GLY A 157 -23.55 -9.17 -0.21
N GLY A 158 -23.09 -7.91 -0.13
CA GLY A 158 -22.47 -7.35 1.06
C GLY A 158 -20.95 -7.53 1.13
N GLU A 159 -20.33 -8.00 0.05
CA GLU A 159 -18.87 -8.10 0.01
C GLU A 159 -18.30 -7.34 -1.19
N VAL A 160 -17.61 -6.24 -0.93
CA VAL A 160 -16.98 -5.44 -1.98
C VAL A 160 -15.65 -4.85 -1.51
N VAL A 161 -14.67 -4.87 -2.41
CA VAL A 161 -13.40 -4.17 -2.25
C VAL A 161 -13.16 -3.36 -3.51
N ARG A 162 -12.97 -2.04 -3.38
CA ARG A 162 -12.75 -1.16 -4.52
C ARG A 162 -11.76 -0.04 -4.18
N LYS A 163 -10.94 0.31 -5.17
CA LYS A 163 -10.19 1.57 -5.16
C LYS A 163 -11.11 2.68 -5.68
N ILE A 164 -11.23 3.76 -4.93
CA ILE A 164 -12.03 4.93 -5.28
C ILE A 164 -11.09 6.05 -5.66
N ASN A 165 -11.24 6.54 -6.88
CA ASN A 165 -10.49 7.71 -7.33
C ASN A 165 -11.09 8.97 -6.70
N PRO A 166 -10.25 9.97 -6.35
CA PRO A 166 -10.72 11.22 -5.84
C PRO A 166 -11.53 11.99 -6.92
N PRO A 167 -12.55 12.73 -6.54
CA PRO A 167 -13.30 13.60 -7.46
C PRO A 167 -12.48 14.81 -7.92
N THR A 168 -11.43 15.17 -7.17
CA THR A 168 -10.54 16.30 -7.48
C THR A 168 -9.12 15.82 -7.77
N PRO A 169 -8.36 16.51 -8.63
CA PRO A 169 -6.97 16.16 -8.92
C PRO A 169 -6.03 16.19 -7.70
N SER A 170 -6.39 16.96 -6.68
CA SER A 170 -5.63 17.08 -5.42
C SER A 170 -6.01 16.03 -4.37
N GLY A 171 -7.04 15.23 -4.63
CA GLY A 171 -7.47 14.18 -3.72
C GLY A 171 -6.58 12.94 -3.80
N SER A 172 -6.67 12.08 -2.80
CA SER A 172 -5.96 10.80 -2.76
C SER A 172 -6.86 9.65 -3.19
N VAL A 173 -6.25 8.66 -3.83
CA VAL A 173 -6.91 7.37 -4.08
C VAL A 173 -7.22 6.72 -2.73
N GLN A 174 -8.43 6.24 -2.58
CA GLN A 174 -8.89 5.58 -1.35
C GLN A 174 -9.21 4.12 -1.63
N LEU A 175 -8.87 3.25 -0.68
CA LEU A 175 -9.29 1.85 -0.68
C LEU A 175 -10.53 1.72 0.20
N MET A 176 -11.58 1.13 -0.35
CA MET A 176 -12.85 0.89 0.31
C MET A 176 -13.10 -0.60 0.44
N VAL A 177 -13.55 -1.00 1.60
CA VAL A 177 -14.13 -2.32 1.87
C VAL A 177 -15.56 -2.13 2.34
N GLY A 178 -16.48 -2.87 1.75
CA GLY A 178 -17.89 -2.90 2.13
C GLY A 178 -18.28 -4.25 2.71
N ARG A 179 -19.11 -4.20 3.75
CA ARG A 179 -19.78 -5.35 4.37
C ARG A 179 -21.25 -5.02 4.63
N MET A 180 -22.07 -6.03 4.74
CA MET A 180 -23.49 -5.90 5.03
C MET A 180 -23.83 -6.72 6.29
N THR A 181 -24.77 -6.23 7.10
CA THR A 181 -25.29 -6.96 8.24
C THR A 181 -26.03 -8.23 7.80
N SER A 182 -26.10 -9.23 8.68
CA SER A 182 -26.70 -10.53 8.39
C SER A 182 -28.18 -10.45 8.00
N ASP A 183 -28.90 -9.43 8.51
CA ASP A 183 -30.29 -9.16 8.15
C ASP A 183 -30.44 -8.40 6.82
N GLY A 184 -29.35 -7.96 6.20
CA GLY A 184 -29.32 -7.21 4.95
C GLY A 184 -29.81 -5.76 5.06
N ASN A 185 -30.09 -5.27 6.26
CA ASN A 185 -30.67 -3.94 6.44
C ASN A 185 -29.64 -2.81 6.42
N TYR A 186 -28.40 -3.11 6.78
CA TYR A 186 -27.36 -2.09 6.86
C TYR A 186 -26.14 -2.44 6.03
N THR A 187 -25.55 -1.43 5.43
CA THR A 187 -24.29 -1.53 4.67
C THR A 187 -23.24 -0.70 5.37
N VAL A 188 -22.10 -1.31 5.66
CA VAL A 188 -20.93 -0.71 6.30
C VAL A 188 -19.84 -0.57 5.26
N LEU A 189 -19.41 0.66 4.99
CA LEU A 189 -18.26 0.94 4.13
C LEU A 189 -17.14 1.51 4.99
N VAL A 190 -15.97 0.89 4.96
CA VAL A 190 -14.75 1.35 5.62
C VAL A 190 -13.75 1.75 4.56
N THR A 191 -13.18 2.93 4.68
CA THR A 191 -12.32 3.50 3.66
C THR A 191 -11.08 4.12 4.27
N THR A 192 -9.93 3.94 3.64
CA THR A 192 -8.68 4.62 4.01
C THR A 192 -7.98 5.20 2.79
N SER A 193 -7.16 6.22 3.02
CA SER A 193 -6.35 6.84 1.97
C SER A 193 -5.11 6.00 1.66
N LEU A 194 -4.83 5.81 0.38
CA LEU A 194 -3.57 5.24 -0.10
C LEU A 194 -2.48 6.30 -0.34
N MET A 195 -2.72 7.56 0.05
CA MET A 195 -1.80 8.67 -0.21
C MET A 195 -0.41 8.44 0.38
N HIS A 196 -0.35 7.96 1.63
CA HIS A 196 0.94 7.68 2.29
C HIS A 196 1.77 6.62 1.57
N VAL A 197 1.12 5.69 0.87
CA VAL A 197 1.80 4.66 0.06
C VAL A 197 2.40 5.28 -1.19
N ALA A 198 1.62 6.10 -1.89
CA ALA A 198 2.05 6.77 -3.11
C ALA A 198 3.19 7.77 -2.81
N GLU A 199 3.11 8.50 -1.71
CA GLU A 199 4.16 9.41 -1.25
C GLU A 199 5.42 8.64 -0.81
N ALA A 200 5.27 7.60 0.00
CA ALA A 200 6.38 6.74 0.40
C ALA A 200 7.03 6.08 -0.82
N GLY A 201 6.25 5.59 -1.77
CA GLY A 201 6.73 5.05 -3.04
C GLY A 201 7.50 6.09 -3.85
N LYS A 202 7.03 7.34 -3.91
CA LYS A 202 7.69 8.43 -4.62
C LYS A 202 9.00 8.84 -3.93
N VAL A 203 9.01 8.95 -2.62
CA VAL A 203 10.24 9.22 -1.85
C VAL A 203 11.22 8.07 -2.03
N LEU A 204 10.77 6.84 -1.93
CA LEU A 204 11.60 5.66 -2.11
C LEU A 204 12.18 5.60 -3.53
N SER A 205 11.38 5.86 -4.56
CA SER A 205 11.86 5.88 -5.95
C SER A 205 12.90 6.97 -6.23
N THR A 206 12.93 8.03 -5.42
CA THR A 206 13.92 9.12 -5.54
C THR A 206 15.19 8.83 -4.73
N VAL A 207 15.03 8.30 -3.52
CA VAL A 207 16.16 8.06 -2.60
C VAL A 207 16.89 6.75 -2.94
N LEU A 208 16.17 5.74 -3.39
CA LEU A 208 16.71 4.41 -3.65
C LEU A 208 17.79 4.38 -4.74
N PRO A 209 17.68 5.08 -5.89
CA PRO A 209 18.74 5.16 -6.87
C PRO A 209 20.01 5.82 -6.34
N LEU A 210 19.86 6.86 -5.49
CA LEU A 210 20.99 7.53 -4.86
C LEU A 210 21.71 6.61 -3.87
N ALA A 211 20.95 5.93 -3.01
CA ALA A 211 21.50 4.95 -2.08
C ALA A 211 22.17 3.78 -2.82
N ALA A 212 21.56 3.29 -3.88
CA ALA A 212 22.13 2.25 -4.75
C ALA A 212 23.45 2.68 -5.38
N ALA A 213 23.55 3.91 -5.89
CA ALA A 213 24.78 4.46 -6.45
C ALA A 213 25.89 4.56 -5.40
N LEU A 214 25.57 4.99 -4.18
CA LEU A 214 26.52 5.06 -3.05
C LEU A 214 27.01 3.66 -2.63
N ILE A 215 26.09 2.70 -2.49
CA ILE A 215 26.45 1.31 -2.18
C ILE A 215 27.33 0.71 -3.27
N PHE A 216 27.00 0.97 -4.52
CA PHE A 216 27.81 0.49 -5.67
C PHE A 216 29.20 1.11 -5.66
N ALA A 217 29.33 2.42 -5.46
CA ALA A 217 30.63 3.10 -5.37
C ALA A 217 31.47 2.59 -4.21
N PHE A 218 30.85 2.37 -3.04
CA PHE A 218 31.52 1.82 -1.87
C PHE A 218 31.98 0.37 -2.11
N SER A 219 31.10 -0.47 -2.69
CA SER A 219 31.42 -1.87 -3.04
C SER A 219 32.58 -1.96 -4.06
N MET A 220 32.58 -1.06 -5.04
CA MET A 220 33.64 -1.00 -6.05
C MET A 220 34.99 -0.59 -5.44
N SER A 221 34.97 0.38 -4.53
CA SER A 221 36.16 0.81 -3.78
C SER A 221 36.70 -0.30 -2.88
N ALA A 222 35.83 -1.00 -2.17
CA ALA A 222 36.18 -2.13 -1.32
C ALA A 222 36.75 -3.30 -2.17
N ALA A 223 36.12 -3.62 -3.30
CA ALA A 223 36.60 -4.66 -4.21
C ALA A 223 37.98 -4.34 -4.79
N TRP A 224 38.25 -3.06 -5.09
CA TRP A 224 39.55 -2.60 -5.55
C TRP A 224 40.62 -2.76 -4.49
N LEU A 225 40.39 -2.31 -3.25
CA LEU A 225 41.29 -2.45 -2.11
C LEU A 225 41.58 -3.93 -1.80
N PHE A 226 40.53 -4.75 -1.77
CA PHE A 226 40.64 -6.18 -1.51
C PHE A 226 41.45 -6.88 -2.59
N SER A 227 41.18 -6.56 -3.86
CA SER A 227 41.95 -7.10 -5.00
C SER A 227 43.41 -6.73 -4.90
N GLU A 228 43.77 -5.53 -4.44
CA GLU A 228 45.16 -5.11 -4.28
C GLU A 228 45.86 -5.85 -3.14
N TRP A 229 45.13 -5.99 -2.03
CA TRP A 229 45.68 -6.61 -0.82
C TRP A 229 45.92 -8.14 -0.99
N PHE A 230 45.03 -8.86 -1.68
CA PHE A 230 45.14 -10.28 -1.92
C PHE A 230 46.00 -10.65 -3.10
N THR A 231 46.05 -9.84 -4.14
CA THR A 231 46.79 -10.21 -5.37
C THR A 231 48.29 -9.99 -5.24
N LYS A 232 48.73 -9.04 -4.39
CA LYS A 232 50.17 -8.79 -4.14
C LYS A 232 50.88 -10.03 -3.53
N PRO A 233 50.42 -10.63 -2.42
CA PRO A 233 51.07 -11.79 -1.84
C PRO A 233 50.99 -13.04 -2.72
N LEU A 234 49.88 -13.24 -3.47
CA LEU A 234 49.76 -14.37 -4.40
C LEU A 234 50.74 -14.29 -5.54
N ARG A 235 51.05 -13.11 -6.10
CA ARG A 235 52.08 -12.93 -7.11
C ARG A 235 53.46 -13.16 -6.57
N ALA A 236 53.74 -12.75 -5.35
CA ALA A 236 55.02 -13.00 -4.71
C ALA A 236 55.27 -14.52 -4.50
N LEU A 237 54.25 -15.27 -4.07
CA LEU A 237 54.30 -16.72 -3.93
C LEU A 237 54.46 -17.45 -5.24
N SER A 238 53.73 -17.01 -6.29
CA SER A 238 53.86 -17.59 -7.63
C SER A 238 55.24 -17.34 -8.25
N GLY A 239 55.82 -16.14 -8.01
CA GLY A 239 57.18 -15.84 -8.45
C GLY A 239 58.24 -16.63 -7.74
N ALA A 240 58.10 -16.86 -6.42
CA ALA A 240 59.00 -17.71 -5.66
C ALA A 240 58.94 -19.19 -6.07
N ALA A 241 57.72 -19.71 -6.35
CA ALA A 241 57.52 -21.06 -6.85
C ALA A 241 58.17 -21.31 -8.23
N GLN A 242 58.12 -20.29 -9.09
CA GLN A 242 58.76 -20.35 -10.42
C GLN A 242 60.31 -20.32 -10.35
N GLN A 243 60.88 -19.65 -9.35
CA GLN A 243 62.33 -19.63 -9.13
C GLN A 243 62.88 -20.95 -8.54
N VAL A 244 62.03 -21.71 -7.83
CA VAL A 244 62.42 -23.02 -7.28
C VAL A 244 62.31 -24.13 -8.32
N ALA A 245 61.53 -23.92 -9.39
CA ALA A 245 61.27 -24.88 -10.46
C ALA A 245 62.29 -24.78 -11.65
N GLN A 246 63.20 -23.81 -11.60
CA GLN A 246 64.35 -23.67 -12.52
C GLN A 246 65.63 -24.12 -11.83
#